data_c679ff26a899b87c314b8c3aa158ee69
#
_entry.id   c679ff26a899b87c314b8c3aa158ee69
#
_cell.length_a   1.000
_cell.length_b   1.000
_cell.length_c   1.000
_cell.angle_alpha   90.00
_cell.angle_beta   90.00
_cell.angle_gamma   90.00
#
_symmetry.space_group_name_H-M   'P 1'
#
loop_
_entity.id
_entity.type
_entity.pdbx_description
1 polymer ?
#
loop_
_entity_poly.entity_id
_entity_poly.type
_entity_poly.pdbx_seq_one_letter_code
_entity_poly.pdbx_strand_id
1 'polypeptide(L)'
;HCPMRIGTFKESYVADAALFDSRTQHAWLAVAAVLLLVFPFVASDYWLYMACLVAINVASATGLNILTGYTGLVSLGQAAFMGLGAYTVAILQTRYGTPFLFNLLAGGVVAMLGGMVVGIPSLRVKGLYLAIVTIAASFIAHFLFANFDFTGGTAGISMPPASLWGMELD
;
A
#
# COMPACT_ATOMS: atom_id res chain seq x y z
N HIS A 1 -31.81 -11.96 -27.02
CA HIS A 1 -30.82 -11.69 -28.08
C HIS A 1 -29.82 -10.70 -27.52
N CYS A 2 -28.71 -11.23 -27.01
CA CYS A 2 -27.54 -10.42 -26.66
C CYS A 2 -26.71 -10.28 -27.97
N PRO A 3 -26.49 -9.10 -28.51
CA PRO A 3 -25.61 -8.96 -29.66
C PRO A 3 -24.18 -9.19 -29.18
N MET A 4 -23.68 -10.41 -29.34
CA MET A 4 -22.23 -10.61 -29.29
C MET A 4 -21.60 -9.76 -30.40
N ARG A 5 -20.89 -8.71 -30.02
CA ARG A 5 -20.04 -7.95 -30.92
C ARG A 5 -18.92 -8.86 -31.37
N ILE A 6 -19.16 -9.56 -32.48
CA ILE A 6 -18.14 -10.28 -33.25
C ILE A 6 -17.33 -9.20 -33.95
N GLY A 7 -16.12 -8.89 -33.48
CA GLY A 7 -15.30 -7.86 -34.16
C GLY A 7 -14.06 -7.37 -33.41
N THR A 8 -13.71 -7.96 -32.28
CA THR A 8 -12.45 -7.65 -31.58
C THR A 8 -11.49 -8.83 -31.60
N PHE A 9 -11.28 -9.42 -32.80
CA PHE A 9 -10.21 -10.39 -32.97
C PHE A 9 -8.88 -9.63 -33.03
N LYS A 10 -8.10 -9.70 -31.98
CA LYS A 10 -6.80 -9.04 -31.89
C LYS A 10 -5.73 -9.98 -32.45
N GLU A 11 -5.15 -9.61 -33.60
CA GLU A 11 -4.12 -10.39 -34.29
C GLU A 11 -2.69 -10.11 -33.80
N SER A 12 -2.51 -9.18 -32.87
CA SER A 12 -1.20 -8.79 -32.38
C SER A 12 -1.15 -8.77 -30.85
N TYR A 13 -0.11 -9.35 -30.29
CA TYR A 13 0.16 -9.37 -28.84
C TYR A 13 0.20 -7.96 -28.22
N VAL A 14 0.69 -6.96 -28.96
CA VAL A 14 0.73 -5.54 -28.55
C VAL A 14 -0.69 -4.96 -28.45
N ALA A 15 -1.61 -5.36 -29.31
CA ALA A 15 -3.01 -4.94 -29.23
C ALA A 15 -3.77 -5.63 -28.08
N ASP A 16 -3.35 -6.84 -27.73
CA ASP A 16 -3.94 -7.59 -26.60
C ASP A 16 -3.44 -7.06 -25.24
N ALA A 17 -2.22 -6.53 -25.19
CA ALA A 17 -1.63 -5.89 -24.03
C ALA A 17 -2.17 -4.46 -23.81
N ALA A 18 -2.87 -3.85 -24.76
CA ALA A 18 -3.50 -2.55 -24.61
C ALA A 18 -4.74 -2.67 -23.71
N LEU A 19 -4.58 -2.30 -22.44
CA LEU A 19 -5.66 -2.34 -21.42
C LEU A 19 -6.83 -1.41 -21.74
N PHE A 20 -6.63 -0.39 -22.59
CA PHE A 20 -7.63 0.64 -22.92
C PHE A 20 -7.66 0.91 -24.43
N ASP A 21 -8.56 0.23 -25.12
CA ASP A 21 -8.66 0.30 -26.59
C ASP A 21 -9.92 1.07 -27.09
N SER A 22 -10.81 1.44 -26.16
CA SER A 22 -12.06 2.09 -26.51
C SER A 22 -12.20 3.48 -25.88
N ARG A 23 -12.67 4.46 -26.66
CA ARG A 23 -13.02 5.82 -26.17
C ARG A 23 -14.02 5.77 -25.01
N THR A 24 -14.89 4.79 -24.99
CA THR A 24 -15.85 4.57 -23.88
C THR A 24 -15.14 4.16 -22.60
N GLN A 25 -14.06 3.39 -22.67
CA GLN A 25 -13.27 2.99 -21.50
C GLN A 25 -12.52 4.19 -20.90
N HIS A 26 -11.94 5.05 -21.74
CA HIS A 26 -11.31 6.29 -21.29
C HIS A 26 -12.32 7.25 -20.66
N ALA A 27 -13.55 7.34 -21.20
CA ALA A 27 -14.60 8.14 -20.62
C ALA A 27 -15.01 7.63 -19.22
N TRP A 28 -15.20 6.33 -19.04
CA TRP A 28 -15.48 5.73 -17.73
C TRP A 28 -14.34 5.91 -16.73
N LEU A 29 -13.12 5.82 -17.19
CA LEU A 29 -11.93 6.04 -16.35
C LEU A 29 -11.82 7.51 -15.93
N ALA A 30 -12.10 8.43 -16.83
CA ALA A 30 -12.15 9.86 -16.51
C ALA A 30 -13.28 10.18 -15.51
N VAL A 31 -14.46 9.59 -15.68
CA VAL A 31 -15.58 9.74 -14.72
C VAL A 31 -15.20 9.19 -13.35
N ALA A 32 -14.57 8.01 -13.30
CA ALA A 32 -14.09 7.41 -12.04
C ALA A 32 -13.03 8.28 -11.37
N ALA A 33 -12.08 8.83 -12.14
CA ALA A 33 -11.05 9.73 -11.63
C ALA A 33 -11.66 11.04 -11.07
N VAL A 34 -12.61 11.63 -11.77
CA VAL A 34 -13.32 12.84 -11.30
C VAL A 34 -14.11 12.54 -10.03
N LEU A 35 -14.82 11.40 -9.97
CA LEU A 35 -15.53 10.98 -8.76
C LEU A 35 -14.59 10.81 -7.57
N LEU A 36 -13.41 10.19 -7.77
CA LEU A 36 -12.41 10.05 -6.73
C LEU A 36 -11.83 11.38 -6.27
N LEU A 37 -11.66 12.36 -7.17
CA LEU A 37 -11.18 13.69 -6.82
C LEU A 37 -12.22 14.54 -6.09
N VAL A 38 -13.49 14.39 -6.44
CA VAL A 38 -14.60 15.15 -5.82
C VAL A 38 -14.99 14.54 -4.47
N PHE A 39 -14.81 13.23 -4.30
CA PHE A 39 -15.20 12.48 -3.11
C PHE A 39 -14.70 13.11 -1.80
N PRO A 40 -13.43 13.51 -1.63
CA PRO A 40 -12.94 14.09 -0.37
C PRO A 40 -13.56 15.44 -0.01
N PHE A 41 -14.14 16.16 -0.99
CA PHE A 41 -14.77 17.46 -0.75
C PHE A 41 -16.26 17.35 -0.35
N VAL A 42 -16.89 16.21 -0.60
CA VAL A 42 -18.33 15.99 -0.36
C VAL A 42 -18.58 14.98 0.75
N ALA A 43 -17.61 14.10 1.01
CA ALA A 43 -17.74 13.04 1.99
C ALA A 43 -17.59 13.58 3.42
N SER A 44 -18.35 13.02 4.38
CA SER A 44 -18.12 13.26 5.79
C SER A 44 -16.84 12.55 6.26
N ASP A 45 -16.28 13.01 7.39
CA ASP A 45 -15.02 12.48 7.96
C ASP A 45 -15.02 10.96 8.13
N TYR A 46 -16.18 10.39 8.49
CA TYR A 46 -16.34 8.94 8.57
C TYR A 46 -16.11 8.23 7.23
N TRP A 47 -16.70 8.73 6.15
CA TRP A 47 -16.54 8.14 4.82
C TRP A 47 -15.14 8.37 4.27
N LEU A 48 -14.53 9.51 4.60
CA LEU A 48 -13.14 9.80 4.25
C LEU A 48 -12.18 8.81 4.91
N TYR A 49 -12.37 8.57 6.22
CA TYR A 49 -11.59 7.57 6.95
C TYR A 49 -11.74 6.16 6.35
N MET A 50 -12.97 5.75 6.03
CA MET A 50 -13.21 4.45 5.39
C MET A 50 -12.56 4.36 4.00
N ALA A 51 -12.62 5.42 3.21
CA ALA A 51 -11.96 5.47 1.90
C ALA A 51 -10.43 5.35 2.01
N CYS A 52 -9.82 6.01 2.99
CA CYS A 52 -8.39 5.89 3.26
C CYS A 52 -8.01 4.45 3.63
N LEU A 53 -8.78 3.78 4.51
CA LEU A 53 -8.56 2.39 4.85
C LEU A 53 -8.65 1.47 3.63
N VAL A 54 -9.66 1.69 2.78
CA VAL A 54 -9.81 0.93 1.52
C VAL A 54 -8.61 1.17 0.60
N ALA A 55 -8.19 2.42 0.42
CA ALA A 55 -7.05 2.77 -0.43
C ALA A 55 -5.74 2.10 0.04
N ILE A 56 -5.48 2.10 1.34
CA ILE A 56 -4.32 1.43 1.94
C ILE A 56 -4.38 -0.09 1.69
N ASN A 57 -5.55 -0.71 1.88
CA ASN A 57 -5.72 -2.14 1.62
C ASN A 57 -5.56 -2.49 0.14
N VAL A 58 -6.06 -1.65 -0.77
CA VAL A 58 -5.88 -1.84 -2.22
C VAL A 58 -4.41 -1.75 -2.60
N ALA A 59 -3.67 -0.75 -2.09
CA ALA A 59 -2.24 -0.62 -2.32
C ALA A 59 -1.46 -1.82 -1.79
N SER A 60 -1.81 -2.31 -0.59
CA SER A 60 -1.23 -3.49 0.01
C SER A 60 -1.50 -4.75 -0.81
N ALA A 61 -2.75 -4.97 -1.23
CA ALA A 61 -3.15 -6.11 -2.07
C ALA A 61 -2.45 -6.09 -3.43
N THR A 62 -2.27 -4.90 -4.02
CA THR A 62 -1.54 -4.74 -5.29
C THR A 62 -0.07 -5.13 -5.13
N GLY A 63 0.57 -4.68 -4.05
CA GLY A 63 1.94 -5.08 -3.73
C GLY A 63 2.09 -6.59 -3.53
N LEU A 64 1.15 -7.21 -2.82
CA LEU A 64 1.11 -8.66 -2.63
C LEU A 64 0.88 -9.40 -3.95
N ASN A 65 0.00 -8.89 -4.82
CA ASN A 65 -0.26 -9.49 -6.12
C ASN A 65 0.97 -9.45 -7.04
N ILE A 66 1.74 -8.36 -7.02
CA ILE A 66 3.02 -8.27 -7.73
C ILE A 66 3.99 -9.33 -7.19
N LEU A 67 4.11 -9.47 -5.87
CA LEU A 67 4.99 -10.45 -5.26
C LEU A 67 4.58 -11.88 -5.63
N THR A 68 3.32 -12.24 -5.43
CA THR A 68 2.82 -13.60 -5.72
C THR A 68 2.78 -13.88 -7.22
N GLY A 69 2.40 -12.90 -8.05
CA GLY A 69 2.27 -13.06 -9.49
C GLY A 69 3.61 -13.23 -10.21
N TYR A 70 4.63 -12.45 -9.84
CA TYR A 70 5.93 -12.53 -10.49
C TYR A 70 6.87 -13.56 -9.88
N THR A 71 6.83 -13.76 -8.58
CA THR A 71 7.76 -14.67 -7.89
C THR A 71 7.14 -16.02 -7.55
N GLY A 72 5.82 -16.16 -7.61
CA GLY A 72 5.11 -17.36 -7.17
C GLY A 72 5.23 -17.63 -5.66
N LEU A 73 5.69 -16.64 -4.90
CA LEU A 73 5.94 -16.75 -3.46
C LEU A 73 4.76 -16.23 -2.66
N VAL A 74 4.18 -17.06 -1.82
CA VAL A 74 3.11 -16.62 -0.90
C VAL A 74 3.75 -15.97 0.33
N SER A 75 3.55 -14.66 0.50
CA SER A 75 4.02 -13.92 1.67
C SER A 75 2.83 -13.47 2.52
N LEU A 76 2.87 -13.80 3.80
CA LEU A 76 1.89 -13.35 4.80
C LEU A 76 2.45 -12.27 5.73
N GLY A 77 3.63 -11.74 5.38
CA GLY A 77 4.34 -10.71 6.14
C GLY A 77 4.02 -9.26 5.78
N GLN A 78 3.08 -9.01 4.88
CA GLN A 78 2.76 -7.68 4.35
C GLN A 78 2.47 -6.65 5.46
N ALA A 79 1.74 -7.05 6.50
CA ALA A 79 1.38 -6.19 7.61
C ALA A 79 2.60 -5.67 8.39
N ALA A 80 3.65 -6.48 8.52
CA ALA A 80 4.89 -6.07 9.19
C ALA A 80 5.60 -4.93 8.46
N PHE A 81 5.67 -5.01 7.14
CA PHE A 81 6.32 -3.98 6.32
C PHE A 81 5.50 -2.69 6.26
N MET A 82 4.16 -2.80 6.23
CA MET A 82 3.27 -1.64 6.38
C MET A 82 3.47 -0.98 7.75
N GLY A 83 3.53 -1.77 8.82
CA GLY A 83 3.80 -1.27 10.17
C GLY A 83 5.14 -0.56 10.26
N LEU A 84 6.20 -1.14 9.68
CA LEU A 84 7.54 -0.54 9.68
C LEU A 84 7.54 0.84 9.00
N GLY A 85 6.88 0.96 7.85
CA GLY A 85 6.73 2.23 7.15
C GLY A 85 5.93 3.25 7.95
N ALA A 86 4.78 2.83 8.52
CA ALA A 86 3.92 3.71 9.31
C ALA A 86 4.61 4.24 10.57
N TYR A 87 5.27 3.36 11.33
CA TYR A 87 6.03 3.79 12.52
C TYR A 87 7.19 4.71 12.18
N THR A 88 7.88 4.49 11.05
CA THR A 88 8.94 5.39 10.59
C THR A 88 8.40 6.79 10.32
N VAL A 89 7.28 6.90 9.60
CA VAL A 89 6.62 8.18 9.33
C VAL A 89 6.18 8.85 10.63
N ALA A 90 5.54 8.09 11.54
CA ALA A 90 5.06 8.59 12.82
C ALA A 90 6.19 9.16 13.68
N ILE A 91 7.31 8.45 13.79
CA ILE A 91 8.47 8.86 14.58
C ILE A 91 9.13 10.11 13.99
N LEU A 92 9.33 10.15 12.66
CA LEU A 92 9.91 11.31 12.00
C LEU A 92 9.05 12.56 12.16
N GLN A 93 7.75 12.42 12.05
CA GLN A 93 6.84 13.55 12.20
C GLN A 93 6.74 14.06 13.64
N THR A 94 6.64 13.16 14.63
CA THR A 94 6.47 13.56 16.03
C THR A 94 7.75 14.05 16.68
N ARG A 95 8.91 13.48 16.33
CA ARG A 95 10.19 13.84 16.96
C ARG A 95 10.98 14.91 16.22
N TYR A 96 10.89 14.94 14.89
CA TYR A 96 11.71 15.82 14.05
C TYR A 96 10.90 16.91 13.34
N GLY A 97 9.55 16.84 13.37
CA GLY A 97 8.68 17.83 12.73
C GLY A 97 8.95 17.99 11.22
N THR A 98 9.43 16.93 10.57
CA THR A 98 9.83 16.94 9.16
C THR A 98 8.60 16.98 8.24
N PRO A 99 8.71 17.59 7.03
CA PRO A 99 7.58 17.69 6.11
C PRO A 99 7.09 16.30 5.71
N PHE A 100 5.76 16.16 5.58
CA PHE A 100 5.08 14.89 5.33
C PHE A 100 5.63 14.13 4.12
N LEU A 101 5.96 14.82 3.03
CA LEU A 101 6.47 14.19 1.80
C LEU A 101 7.83 13.51 2.02
N PHE A 102 8.71 14.13 2.82
CA PHE A 102 10.00 13.54 3.19
C PHE A 102 9.79 12.29 4.07
N ASN A 103 8.87 12.36 5.02
CA ASN A 103 8.54 11.25 5.90
C ASN A 103 7.99 10.05 5.12
N LEU A 104 7.16 10.31 4.10
CA LEU A 104 6.60 9.28 3.23
C LEU A 104 7.70 8.53 2.47
N LEU A 105 8.66 9.27 1.90
CA LEU A 105 9.80 8.68 1.21
C LEU A 105 10.70 7.88 2.16
N ALA A 106 10.99 8.44 3.34
CA ALA A 106 11.79 7.78 4.35
C ALA A 106 11.11 6.48 4.86
N GLY A 107 9.80 6.52 5.11
CA GLY A 107 9.02 5.33 5.48
C GLY A 107 9.07 4.24 4.40
N GLY A 108 8.97 4.63 3.13
CA GLY A 108 9.11 3.72 1.99
C GLY A 108 10.50 3.07 1.92
N VAL A 109 11.55 3.85 2.10
CA VAL A 109 12.95 3.34 2.11
C VAL A 109 13.17 2.37 3.27
N VAL A 110 12.71 2.72 4.48
CA VAL A 110 12.86 1.84 5.65
C VAL A 110 12.07 0.55 5.50
N ALA A 111 10.84 0.62 4.97
CA ALA A 111 10.04 -0.56 4.66
C ALA A 111 10.72 -1.45 3.60
N MET A 112 11.34 -0.85 2.57
CA MET A 112 12.10 -1.56 1.55
C MET A 112 13.32 -2.27 2.15
N LEU A 113 14.10 -1.58 3.00
CA LEU A 113 15.25 -2.17 3.68
C LEU A 113 14.84 -3.32 4.61
N GLY A 114 13.76 -3.15 5.39
CA GLY A 114 13.18 -4.21 6.19
C GLY A 114 12.73 -5.40 5.35
N GLY A 115 12.11 -5.14 4.20
CA GLY A 115 11.76 -6.16 3.21
C GLY A 115 12.97 -6.92 2.69
N MET A 116 14.10 -6.26 2.44
CA MET A 116 15.34 -6.91 2.03
C MET A 116 15.91 -7.81 3.12
N VAL A 117 15.94 -7.35 4.38
CA VAL A 117 16.45 -8.12 5.52
C VAL A 117 15.68 -9.43 5.70
N VAL A 118 14.36 -9.41 5.56
CA VAL A 118 13.52 -10.62 5.65
C VAL A 118 13.52 -11.40 4.33
N GLY A 119 13.55 -10.70 3.21
CA GLY A 119 13.46 -11.26 1.86
C GLY A 119 14.69 -12.10 1.49
N ILE A 120 15.92 -11.63 1.78
CA ILE A 120 17.15 -12.35 1.41
C ILE A 120 17.20 -13.74 2.03
N PRO A 121 16.97 -13.96 3.34
CA PRO A 121 16.90 -15.29 3.91
C PRO A 121 15.73 -16.12 3.36
N SER A 122 14.61 -15.49 3.09
CA SER A 122 13.39 -16.16 2.61
C SER A 122 13.54 -16.72 1.18
N LEU A 123 14.43 -16.18 0.36
CA LEU A 123 14.76 -16.72 -0.97
C LEU A 123 15.33 -18.15 -0.94
N ARG A 124 15.88 -18.56 0.21
CA ARG A 124 16.40 -19.93 0.40
C ARG A 124 15.30 -20.94 0.75
N VAL A 125 14.12 -20.46 1.08
CA VAL A 125 12.97 -21.28 1.53
C VAL A 125 11.93 -21.31 0.42
N LYS A 126 11.44 -22.50 0.05
CA LYS A 126 10.49 -22.65 -1.07
C LYS A 126 9.09 -23.05 -0.56
N GLY A 127 8.07 -22.64 -1.32
CA GLY A 127 6.70 -23.10 -1.11
C GLY A 127 6.08 -22.65 0.22
N LEU A 128 5.42 -23.57 0.91
CA LEU A 128 4.66 -23.31 2.13
C LEU A 128 5.54 -22.84 3.31
N TYR A 129 6.77 -23.28 3.36
CA TYR A 129 7.70 -22.86 4.42
C TYR A 129 7.98 -21.36 4.41
N LEU A 130 7.95 -20.71 3.24
CA LEU A 130 8.09 -19.26 3.13
C LEU A 130 6.92 -18.53 3.81
N ALA A 131 5.70 -19.02 3.64
CA ALA A 131 4.53 -18.45 4.31
C ALA A 131 4.69 -18.48 5.85
N ILE A 132 5.21 -19.59 6.39
CA ILE A 132 5.45 -19.76 7.84
C ILE A 132 6.52 -18.77 8.30
N VAL A 133 7.62 -18.62 7.57
CA VAL A 133 8.71 -17.68 7.91
C VAL A 133 8.19 -16.23 7.89
N THR A 134 7.37 -15.85 6.91
CA THR A 134 6.83 -14.49 6.80
C THR A 134 5.79 -14.19 7.88
N ILE A 135 4.99 -15.18 8.32
CA ILE A 135 4.12 -15.03 9.49
C ILE A 135 4.96 -14.83 10.75
N ALA A 136 5.99 -15.66 10.97
CA ALA A 136 6.87 -15.51 12.12
C ALA A 136 7.55 -14.12 12.15
N ALA A 137 8.02 -13.64 11.00
CA ALA A 137 8.57 -12.29 10.86
C ALA A 137 7.55 -11.21 11.24
N SER A 138 6.26 -11.38 10.88
CA SER A 138 5.18 -10.45 11.24
C SER A 138 4.96 -10.42 12.75
N PHE A 139 4.95 -11.57 13.41
CA PHE A 139 4.82 -11.63 14.88
C PHE A 139 6.01 -10.98 15.58
N ILE A 140 7.24 -11.22 15.10
CA ILE A 140 8.45 -10.58 15.63
C ILE A 140 8.37 -9.07 15.46
N ALA A 141 7.98 -8.57 14.28
CA ALA A 141 7.82 -7.14 14.03
C ALA A 141 6.76 -6.53 14.94
N HIS A 142 5.61 -7.19 15.10
CA HIS A 142 4.55 -6.73 15.99
C HIS A 142 5.01 -6.68 17.46
N PHE A 143 5.74 -7.71 17.92
CA PHE A 143 6.32 -7.74 19.26
C PHE A 143 7.32 -6.59 19.47
N LEU A 144 8.17 -6.32 18.47
CA LEU A 144 9.11 -5.20 18.52
C LEU A 144 8.37 -3.86 18.63
N PHE A 145 7.35 -3.65 17.79
CA PHE A 145 6.56 -2.40 17.81
C PHE A 145 5.83 -2.19 19.15
N ALA A 146 5.34 -3.26 19.77
CA ALA A 146 4.61 -3.17 21.03
C ALA A 146 5.51 -2.97 22.28
N ASN A 147 6.76 -3.42 22.24
CA ASN A 147 7.65 -3.44 23.40
C ASN A 147 8.76 -2.40 23.38
N PHE A 148 9.05 -1.77 22.23
CA PHE A 148 10.06 -0.71 22.21
C PHE A 148 9.47 0.63 22.64
N ASP A 149 10.10 1.30 23.59
CA ASP A 149 9.73 2.66 24.04
C ASP A 149 9.83 3.69 22.90
N PHE A 150 10.67 3.41 21.89
CA PHE A 150 10.87 4.26 20.74
C PHE A 150 9.62 4.33 19.82
N THR A 151 8.80 3.29 19.81
CA THR A 151 7.56 3.19 19.04
C THR A 151 6.31 3.60 19.83
N GLY A 152 6.49 4.11 21.09
CA GLY A 152 5.39 4.45 21.97
C GLY A 152 4.76 3.24 22.69
N GLY A 153 5.36 2.04 22.54
CA GLY A 153 4.89 0.82 23.19
C GLY A 153 3.43 0.48 22.87
N THR A 154 2.70 0.02 23.86
CA THR A 154 1.28 -0.36 23.74
C THR A 154 0.34 0.83 23.56
N ALA A 155 0.75 2.06 23.91
CA ALA A 155 -0.05 3.27 23.77
C ALA A 155 -0.05 3.81 22.32
N GLY A 156 0.93 3.39 21.51
CA GLY A 156 1.12 3.89 20.14
C GLY A 156 1.63 5.33 20.09
N ILE A 157 1.76 5.86 18.88
CA ILE A 157 2.17 7.24 18.64
C ILE A 157 0.97 8.02 18.11
N SER A 158 0.53 9.05 18.85
CA SER A 158 -0.45 10.00 18.34
C SER A 158 0.24 10.96 17.37
N MET A 159 -0.21 10.97 16.13
CA MET A 159 0.32 11.89 15.11
C MET A 159 -0.36 13.26 15.22
N PRO A 160 0.38 14.37 15.19
CA PRO A 160 -0.18 15.68 14.93
C PRO A 160 -0.74 15.73 13.49
N PRO A 161 -1.71 16.62 13.20
CA PRO A 161 -2.25 16.77 11.85
C PRO A 161 -1.13 17.01 10.84
N ALA A 162 -1.26 16.40 9.65
CA ALA A 162 -0.25 16.48 8.62
C ALA A 162 -0.17 17.93 8.10
N SER A 163 0.98 18.58 8.24
CA SER A 163 1.24 19.88 7.63
C SER A 163 1.90 19.69 6.27
N LEU A 164 1.22 20.07 5.20
CA LEU A 164 1.82 20.26 3.88
C LEU A 164 2.27 21.71 3.76
N TRP A 165 3.58 21.91 3.82
CA TRP A 165 4.22 23.24 3.64
C TRP A 165 3.66 24.37 4.54
N GLY A 166 3.34 24.07 5.81
CA GLY A 166 2.87 25.06 6.77
C GLY A 166 1.37 25.37 6.73
N MET A 167 0.60 24.65 5.92
CA MET A 167 -0.85 24.63 5.99
C MET A 167 -1.26 23.38 6.76
N GLU A 168 -1.89 23.56 7.92
CA GLU A 168 -2.54 22.50 8.66
C GLU A 168 -3.74 22.03 7.82
N LEU A 169 -3.75 20.74 7.49
CA LEU A 169 -4.91 20.10 6.88
C LEU A 169 -5.82 19.66 8.01
N ASP A 170 -6.76 20.54 8.34
CA ASP A 170 -7.84 20.28 9.29
C ASP A 170 -8.96 19.52 8.62
#